data_a8168a146f9567ce3502d67f3a7ccda9
#
_entry.id   a8168a146f9567ce3502d67f3a7ccda9
#
_cell.length_a   1.000
_cell.length_b   1.000
_cell.length_c   1.000
_cell.angle_alpha   90.00
_cell.angle_beta   90.00
_cell.angle_gamma   90.00
#
_symmetry.space_group_name_H-M   'P 1'
#
loop_
_entity.id
_entity.type
_entity.pdbx_description
1 polymer ?
#
loop_
_entity_poly.entity_id
_entity_poly.type
_entity_poly.pdbx_seq_one_letter_code
_entity_poly.pdbx_strand_id
1 'polypeptide(L)'
;MAINIMAAFEETPPPLDFVFNGFLAGTVGALVAPGATGKSFLALEAAFAVAGGVGADLLGVTPKHTGKVAYFAGEDPENVLITRLHSLGHHIDPAARENVAHSLILEPVMGNRINIMDEATIAALVKGCADCRLIVFDTLSRIHQLDENSNGDMARLVGVLEYIAKTTGAAILYLHHVNKGSARDGQTDQ
;
A
#
# COMPACT_ATOMS: atom_id res chain seq x y z
N MET A 1 -2.41 22.09 12.57
CA MET A 1 -3.44 23.05 13.01
C MET A 1 -4.31 22.33 14.04
N ALA A 2 -4.67 22.98 15.16
CA ALA A 2 -5.56 22.38 16.16
C ALA A 2 -6.99 22.29 15.62
N ILE A 3 -7.73 21.25 16.05
CA ILE A 3 -9.15 21.08 15.68
C ILE A 3 -9.98 22.15 16.41
N ASN A 4 -10.88 22.82 15.68
CA ASN A 4 -11.89 23.69 16.28
C ASN A 4 -13.00 22.81 16.88
N ILE A 5 -13.00 22.67 18.20
CA ILE A 5 -13.91 21.76 18.91
C ILE A 5 -15.37 22.25 18.79
N MET A 6 -15.63 23.56 18.86
CA MET A 6 -16.99 24.07 18.70
C MET A 6 -17.55 23.81 17.31
N ALA A 7 -16.77 24.09 16.26
CA ALA A 7 -17.18 23.75 14.90
C ALA A 7 -17.45 22.24 14.72
N ALA A 8 -16.63 21.38 15.36
CA ALA A 8 -16.84 19.93 15.32
C ALA A 8 -18.13 19.46 16.04
N PHE A 9 -18.66 20.26 16.97
CA PHE A 9 -19.95 19.96 17.62
C PHE A 9 -21.15 20.45 16.79
N GLU A 10 -20.99 21.54 16.05
CA GLU A 10 -22.09 22.24 15.39
C GLU A 10 -22.23 21.86 13.90
N GLU A 11 -21.13 21.48 13.25
CA GLU A 11 -21.10 21.20 11.83
C GLU A 11 -21.18 19.69 11.56
N THR A 12 -21.93 19.30 10.52
CA THR A 12 -21.92 17.91 10.06
C THR A 12 -20.56 17.59 9.44
N PRO A 13 -19.81 16.61 9.97
CA PRO A 13 -18.50 16.28 9.41
C PRO A 13 -18.63 15.69 7.99
N PRO A 14 -17.65 15.92 7.12
CA PRO A 14 -17.63 15.25 5.83
C PRO A 14 -17.55 13.74 6.01
N PRO A 15 -18.11 12.93 5.07
CA PRO A 15 -18.01 11.49 5.16
C PRO A 15 -16.55 11.06 5.11
N LEU A 16 -16.22 10.01 5.88
CA LEU A 16 -14.90 9.42 5.86
C LEU A 16 -14.67 8.72 4.50
N ASP A 17 -13.51 8.97 3.91
CA ASP A 17 -13.11 8.38 2.64
C ASP A 17 -12.31 7.08 2.89
N PHE A 18 -12.92 5.92 2.65
CA PHE A 18 -12.30 4.62 2.78
C PHE A 18 -11.89 4.07 1.42
N VAL A 19 -10.65 3.58 1.32
CA VAL A 19 -10.17 2.80 0.16
C VAL A 19 -10.82 1.42 0.17
N PHE A 20 -10.75 0.74 1.31
CA PHE A 20 -11.48 -0.48 1.63
C PHE A 20 -12.24 -0.28 2.95
N ASN A 21 -13.20 -1.15 3.23
CA ASN A 21 -13.92 -1.09 4.50
C ASN A 21 -12.93 -1.20 5.68
N GLY A 22 -12.87 -0.15 6.49
CA GLY A 22 -11.94 -0.04 7.62
C GLY A 22 -10.55 0.51 7.26
N PHE A 23 -10.22 0.74 5.98
CA PHE A 23 -8.93 1.31 5.57
C PHE A 23 -9.12 2.71 4.98
N LEU A 24 -8.83 3.71 5.81
CA LEU A 24 -9.06 5.13 5.50
C LEU A 24 -7.98 5.68 4.56
N ALA A 25 -8.39 6.50 3.58
CA ALA A 25 -7.46 7.27 2.76
C ALA A 25 -6.60 8.20 3.63
N GLY A 26 -5.34 8.42 3.25
CA GLY A 26 -4.41 9.23 4.04
C GLY A 26 -3.87 8.55 5.30
N THR A 27 -4.07 7.24 5.46
CA THR A 27 -3.54 6.44 6.58
C THR A 27 -2.62 5.32 6.13
N VAL A 28 -1.94 4.69 7.08
CA VAL A 28 -0.98 3.60 6.85
C VAL A 28 -1.56 2.29 7.38
N GLY A 29 -1.51 1.24 6.57
CA GLY A 29 -1.88 -0.12 6.94
C GLY A 29 -0.74 -1.11 6.67
N ALA A 30 -0.70 -2.19 7.44
CA ALA A 30 0.28 -3.26 7.30
C ALA A 30 -0.37 -4.59 6.93
N LEU A 31 0.20 -5.29 5.96
CA LEU A 31 -0.11 -6.69 5.67
C LEU A 31 1.03 -7.56 6.20
N VAL A 32 0.80 -8.14 7.37
CA VAL A 32 1.83 -8.85 8.14
C VAL A 32 1.56 -10.34 8.12
N ALA A 33 2.51 -11.15 7.63
CA ALA A 33 2.44 -12.60 7.67
C ALA A 33 3.83 -13.21 7.38
N PRO A 34 4.07 -14.50 7.67
CA PRO A 34 5.30 -15.18 7.29
C PRO A 34 5.57 -15.16 5.78
N GLY A 35 6.82 -15.39 5.38
CA GLY A 35 7.19 -15.53 3.96
C GLY A 35 6.39 -16.64 3.26
N ALA A 36 6.20 -16.54 1.95
CA ALA A 36 5.51 -17.52 1.10
C ALA A 36 4.02 -17.79 1.45
N THR A 37 3.34 -16.82 2.10
CA THR A 37 1.91 -16.91 2.45
C THR A 37 0.97 -16.31 1.42
N GLY A 38 1.48 -15.78 0.30
CA GLY A 38 0.66 -15.15 -0.74
C GLY A 38 0.40 -13.66 -0.55
N LYS A 39 1.07 -12.97 0.40
CA LYS A 39 0.87 -11.53 0.66
C LYS A 39 0.95 -10.66 -0.60
N SER A 40 1.99 -10.86 -1.43
CA SER A 40 2.20 -10.07 -2.66
C SER A 40 1.06 -10.27 -3.66
N PHE A 41 0.51 -11.50 -3.78
CA PHE A 41 -0.67 -11.75 -4.60
C PHE A 41 -1.89 -11.03 -4.05
N LEU A 42 -2.16 -11.16 -2.75
CA LEU A 42 -3.28 -10.49 -2.08
C LEU A 42 -3.20 -8.96 -2.25
N ALA A 43 -2.00 -8.39 -2.08
CA ALA A 43 -1.80 -6.94 -2.26
C ALA A 43 -1.97 -6.50 -3.72
N LEU A 44 -1.54 -7.33 -4.68
CA LEU A 44 -1.71 -7.04 -6.10
C LEU A 44 -3.18 -7.14 -6.53
N GLU A 45 -3.95 -8.12 -6.02
CA GLU A 45 -5.39 -8.23 -6.22
C GLU A 45 -6.13 -7.04 -5.60
N ALA A 46 -5.72 -6.59 -4.40
CA ALA A 46 -6.26 -5.37 -3.79
C ALA A 46 -5.96 -4.12 -4.64
N ALA A 47 -4.74 -4.03 -5.20
CA ALA A 47 -4.37 -2.96 -6.13
C ALA A 47 -5.23 -2.99 -7.41
N PHE A 48 -5.52 -4.17 -7.96
CA PHE A 48 -6.42 -4.35 -9.11
C PHE A 48 -7.84 -3.87 -8.78
N ALA A 49 -8.38 -4.22 -7.63
CA ALA A 49 -9.71 -3.78 -7.20
C ALA A 49 -9.80 -2.26 -7.14
N VAL A 50 -8.79 -1.57 -6.57
CA VAL A 50 -8.76 -0.10 -6.51
C VAL A 50 -8.58 0.52 -7.90
N ALA A 51 -7.71 -0.04 -8.75
CA ALA A 51 -7.43 0.50 -10.06
C ALA A 51 -8.57 0.24 -11.07
N GLY A 52 -9.17 -0.95 -11.05
CA GLY A 52 -10.12 -1.42 -12.05
C GLY A 52 -11.58 -1.48 -11.60
N GLY A 53 -11.86 -1.37 -10.30
CA GLY A 53 -13.21 -1.45 -9.75
C GLY A 53 -13.78 -2.87 -9.70
N VAL A 54 -15.09 -2.97 -9.71
CA VAL A 54 -15.84 -4.23 -9.49
C VAL A 54 -15.40 -5.36 -10.43
N GLY A 55 -15.19 -5.07 -11.72
CA GLY A 55 -14.74 -6.09 -12.70
C GLY A 55 -13.29 -6.57 -12.53
N ALA A 56 -12.51 -5.93 -11.66
CA ALA A 56 -11.15 -6.31 -11.28
C ALA A 56 -11.03 -6.74 -9.81
N ASP A 57 -12.12 -6.78 -9.06
CA ASP A 57 -12.17 -7.13 -7.65
C ASP A 57 -12.27 -8.64 -7.43
N LEU A 58 -11.13 -9.32 -7.46
CA LEU A 58 -11.04 -10.77 -7.23
C LEU A 58 -11.20 -11.16 -5.75
N LEU A 59 -11.03 -10.20 -4.84
CA LEU A 59 -11.11 -10.41 -3.38
C LEU A 59 -12.50 -10.17 -2.81
N GLY A 60 -13.41 -9.52 -3.55
CA GLY A 60 -14.71 -9.08 -3.04
C GLY A 60 -14.61 -8.00 -1.97
N VAL A 61 -13.55 -7.18 -2.01
CA VAL A 61 -13.33 -6.07 -1.04
C VAL A 61 -14.09 -4.80 -1.40
N THR A 62 -14.60 -4.72 -2.60
CA THR A 62 -15.47 -3.68 -3.15
C THR A 62 -15.06 -2.25 -2.74
N PRO A 63 -14.01 -1.69 -3.36
CA PRO A 63 -13.60 -0.33 -3.06
C PRO A 63 -14.73 0.64 -3.41
N LYS A 64 -15.01 1.61 -2.53
CA LYS A 64 -16.08 2.60 -2.76
C LYS A 64 -15.79 3.49 -3.95
N HIS A 65 -14.51 3.80 -4.17
CA HIS A 65 -14.03 4.63 -5.26
C HIS A 65 -12.79 4.00 -5.86
N THR A 66 -12.75 3.93 -7.16
CA THR A 66 -11.55 3.59 -7.92
C THR A 66 -10.59 4.76 -8.00
N GLY A 67 -9.33 4.51 -8.33
CA GLY A 67 -8.32 5.55 -8.50
C GLY A 67 -6.96 4.98 -8.83
N LYS A 68 -6.00 5.86 -9.04
CA LYS A 68 -4.64 5.46 -9.34
C LYS A 68 -3.99 4.72 -8.17
N VAL A 69 -3.21 3.71 -8.51
CA VAL A 69 -2.44 2.91 -7.57
C VAL A 69 -0.97 2.93 -7.98
N ALA A 70 -0.08 3.22 -7.04
CA ALA A 70 1.35 3.01 -7.20
C ALA A 70 1.77 1.77 -6.40
N TYR A 71 2.33 0.77 -7.06
CA TYR A 71 2.78 -0.48 -6.44
C TYR A 71 4.28 -0.64 -6.67
N PHE A 72 5.06 -0.57 -5.61
CA PHE A 72 6.52 -0.74 -5.61
C PHE A 72 6.87 -2.16 -5.22
N ALA A 73 7.25 -2.98 -6.22
CA ALA A 73 7.55 -4.41 -6.05
C ALA A 73 9.06 -4.63 -5.84
N GLY A 74 9.48 -4.95 -4.62
CA GLY A 74 10.89 -5.08 -4.25
C GLY A 74 11.39 -6.53 -4.12
N GLU A 75 10.53 -7.53 -4.15
CA GLU A 75 10.93 -8.93 -4.00
C GLU A 75 10.96 -9.71 -5.32
N ASP A 76 10.12 -9.34 -6.26
CA ASP A 76 10.00 -10.05 -7.53
C ASP A 76 10.71 -9.32 -8.67
N PRO A 77 11.43 -10.03 -9.54
CA PRO A 77 11.95 -9.48 -10.77
C PRO A 77 10.82 -9.20 -11.78
N GLU A 78 11.05 -8.29 -12.71
CA GLU A 78 10.06 -7.82 -13.70
C GLU A 78 9.35 -8.96 -14.44
N ASN A 79 10.08 -9.99 -14.87
CA ASN A 79 9.50 -11.13 -15.60
C ASN A 79 8.50 -11.94 -14.74
N VAL A 80 8.72 -12.03 -13.42
CA VAL A 80 7.76 -12.67 -12.50
C VAL A 80 6.53 -11.81 -12.33
N LEU A 81 6.69 -10.49 -12.22
CA LEU A 81 5.56 -9.55 -12.16
C LEU A 81 4.69 -9.63 -13.42
N ILE A 82 5.31 -9.66 -14.61
CA ILE A 82 4.59 -9.85 -15.88
C ILE A 82 3.79 -11.17 -15.88
N THR A 83 4.39 -12.26 -15.38
CA THR A 83 3.69 -13.55 -15.29
C THR A 83 2.48 -13.47 -14.35
N ARG A 84 2.60 -12.78 -13.20
CA ARG A 84 1.47 -12.57 -12.27
C ARG A 84 0.38 -11.71 -12.89
N LEU A 85 0.74 -10.60 -13.55
CA LEU A 85 -0.21 -9.76 -14.26
C LEU A 85 -0.97 -10.53 -15.33
N HIS A 86 -0.26 -11.35 -16.11
CA HIS A 86 -0.87 -12.22 -17.12
C HIS A 86 -1.88 -13.18 -16.49
N SER A 87 -1.49 -13.86 -15.41
CA SER A 87 -2.38 -14.79 -14.70
C SER A 87 -3.62 -14.08 -14.15
N LEU A 88 -3.45 -13.00 -13.40
CA LEU A 88 -4.58 -12.24 -12.82
C LEU A 88 -5.48 -11.64 -13.90
N GLY A 89 -4.88 -11.17 -15.00
CA GLY A 89 -5.62 -10.61 -16.12
C GLY A 89 -6.65 -11.56 -16.76
N HIS A 90 -6.44 -12.88 -16.67
CA HIS A 90 -7.42 -13.86 -17.15
C HIS A 90 -8.68 -13.99 -16.29
N HIS A 91 -8.62 -13.54 -15.03
CA HIS A 91 -9.69 -13.67 -14.06
C HIS A 91 -10.52 -12.40 -13.87
N ILE A 92 -10.15 -11.31 -14.53
CA ILE A 92 -10.88 -10.04 -14.47
C ILE A 92 -11.60 -9.74 -15.79
N ASP A 93 -12.64 -8.91 -15.71
CA ASP A 93 -13.42 -8.52 -16.89
C ASP A 93 -12.52 -7.80 -17.91
N PRO A 94 -12.71 -8.06 -19.24
CA PRO A 94 -11.93 -7.40 -20.28
C PRO A 94 -11.96 -5.87 -20.21
N ALA A 95 -13.12 -5.27 -19.91
CA ALA A 95 -13.24 -3.82 -19.73
C ALA A 95 -12.48 -3.31 -18.49
N ALA A 96 -12.43 -4.10 -17.42
CA ALA A 96 -11.67 -3.76 -16.22
C ALA A 96 -10.16 -3.82 -16.44
N ARG A 97 -9.65 -4.63 -17.39
CA ARG A 97 -8.22 -4.66 -17.76
C ARG A 97 -7.72 -3.31 -18.26
N GLU A 98 -8.51 -2.61 -19.05
CA GLU A 98 -8.17 -1.27 -19.56
C GLU A 98 -8.07 -0.28 -18.39
N ASN A 99 -9.01 -0.32 -17.45
CA ASN A 99 -8.98 0.52 -16.26
C ASN A 99 -7.75 0.23 -15.40
N VAL A 100 -7.43 -1.05 -15.15
CA VAL A 100 -6.24 -1.45 -14.40
C VAL A 100 -4.98 -0.97 -15.11
N ALA A 101 -4.87 -1.18 -16.43
CA ALA A 101 -3.70 -0.76 -17.21
C ALA A 101 -3.50 0.77 -17.21
N HIS A 102 -4.58 1.55 -17.13
CA HIS A 102 -4.51 3.00 -17.06
C HIS A 102 -4.18 3.52 -15.66
N SER A 103 -4.65 2.84 -14.62
CA SER A 103 -4.66 3.34 -13.24
C SER A 103 -3.63 2.68 -12.31
N LEU A 104 -3.06 1.53 -12.69
CA LEU A 104 -2.02 0.84 -11.91
C LEU A 104 -0.63 1.13 -12.46
N ILE A 105 0.18 1.79 -11.65
CA ILE A 105 1.63 1.94 -11.87
C ILE A 105 2.31 0.83 -11.06
N LEU A 106 2.83 -0.19 -11.74
CA LEU A 106 3.59 -1.28 -11.11
C LEU A 106 5.07 -1.07 -11.39
N GLU A 107 5.81 -0.67 -10.37
CA GLU A 107 7.24 -0.34 -10.45
C GLU A 107 8.08 -1.47 -9.87
N PRO A 108 8.86 -2.22 -10.68
CA PRO A 108 9.82 -3.19 -10.18
C PRO A 108 11.01 -2.46 -9.58
N VAL A 109 11.14 -2.53 -8.25
CA VAL A 109 12.22 -1.86 -7.52
C VAL A 109 13.29 -2.84 -7.02
N MET A 110 13.20 -4.10 -7.36
CA MET A 110 14.21 -5.11 -7.05
C MET A 110 15.57 -4.72 -7.63
N GLY A 111 16.60 -4.68 -6.77
CA GLY A 111 17.95 -4.24 -7.16
C GLY A 111 18.14 -2.71 -7.14
N ASN A 112 17.11 -1.92 -7.04
CA ASN A 112 17.22 -0.49 -6.83
C ASN A 112 17.46 -0.19 -5.34
N ARG A 113 18.35 0.78 -5.06
CA ARG A 113 18.61 1.21 -3.68
C ARG A 113 17.64 2.34 -3.30
N ILE A 114 16.37 1.99 -3.12
CA ILE A 114 15.38 2.95 -2.64
C ILE A 114 15.54 3.08 -1.12
N ASN A 115 15.58 4.32 -0.63
CA ASN A 115 15.58 4.60 0.80
C ASN A 115 14.59 5.74 1.07
N ILE A 116 13.43 5.40 1.60
CA ILE A 116 12.39 6.38 1.93
C ILE A 116 12.73 7.26 3.14
N MET A 117 13.91 7.05 3.76
CA MET A 117 14.41 7.95 4.81
C MET A 117 15.15 9.16 4.22
N ASP A 118 15.42 9.16 2.91
CA ASP A 118 16.08 10.27 2.22
C ASP A 118 15.05 11.31 1.77
N GLU A 119 15.26 12.57 2.08
CA GLU A 119 14.35 13.67 1.73
C GLU A 119 14.05 13.77 0.23
N ALA A 120 15.07 13.53 -0.62
CA ALA A 120 14.89 13.52 -2.08
C ALA A 120 13.95 12.39 -2.53
N THR A 121 14.07 11.20 -1.94
CA THR A 121 13.19 10.05 -2.21
C THR A 121 11.77 10.35 -1.75
N ILE A 122 11.59 10.92 -0.56
CA ILE A 122 10.27 11.33 -0.05
C ILE A 122 9.63 12.33 -1.00
N ALA A 123 10.36 13.37 -1.41
CA ALA A 123 9.85 14.40 -2.32
C ALA A 123 9.43 13.82 -3.68
N ALA A 124 10.22 12.89 -4.23
CA ALA A 124 9.90 12.19 -5.47
C ALA A 124 8.64 11.33 -5.35
N LEU A 125 8.50 10.56 -4.26
CA LEU A 125 7.31 9.76 -3.96
C LEU A 125 6.07 10.63 -3.81
N VAL A 126 6.14 11.70 -3.00
CA VAL A 126 5.02 12.62 -2.81
C VAL A 126 4.59 13.23 -4.14
N LYS A 127 5.53 13.66 -4.98
CA LYS A 127 5.22 14.21 -6.29
C LYS A 127 4.65 13.18 -7.24
N GLY A 128 5.24 11.99 -7.30
CA GLY A 128 4.83 10.92 -8.23
C GLY A 128 3.50 10.27 -7.86
N CYS A 129 3.14 10.30 -6.57
CA CYS A 129 1.92 9.67 -6.04
C CYS A 129 0.84 10.68 -5.61
N ALA A 130 0.93 11.95 -6.02
CA ALA A 130 0.03 13.02 -5.55
C ALA A 130 -1.45 12.78 -5.89
N ASP A 131 -1.74 12.01 -6.93
CA ASP A 131 -3.09 11.66 -7.39
C ASP A 131 -3.41 10.15 -7.17
N CYS A 132 -2.56 9.45 -6.42
CA CYS A 132 -2.80 8.05 -6.08
C CYS A 132 -3.83 7.94 -4.95
N ARG A 133 -4.67 6.91 -5.05
CA ARG A 133 -5.61 6.50 -4.00
C ARG A 133 -5.00 5.46 -3.06
N LEU A 134 -4.11 4.63 -3.59
CA LEU A 134 -3.40 3.59 -2.84
C LEU A 134 -1.93 3.59 -3.27
N ILE A 135 -1.04 3.47 -2.29
CA ILE A 135 0.40 3.23 -2.50
C ILE A 135 0.73 1.91 -1.81
N VAL A 136 1.34 0.97 -2.52
CA VAL A 136 1.74 -0.33 -1.98
C VAL A 136 3.26 -0.45 -1.99
N PHE A 137 3.84 -0.84 -0.85
CA PHE A 137 5.24 -1.21 -0.72
C PHE A 137 5.38 -2.71 -0.44
N ASP A 138 5.85 -3.46 -1.41
CA ASP A 138 6.05 -4.90 -1.36
C ASP A 138 7.54 -5.24 -1.56
N THR A 139 8.33 -5.34 -0.52
CA THR A 139 8.01 -5.33 0.90
C THR A 139 8.73 -4.17 1.60
N LEU A 140 8.37 -3.91 2.86
CA LEU A 140 8.92 -2.81 3.66
C LEU A 140 10.45 -2.82 3.71
N SER A 141 11.08 -3.97 3.94
CA SER A 141 12.55 -4.16 4.02
C SER A 141 13.32 -3.75 2.75
N ARG A 142 12.64 -3.50 1.64
CA ARG A 142 13.27 -3.12 0.37
C ARG A 142 13.33 -1.61 0.14
N ILE A 143 12.68 -0.85 0.99
CA ILE A 143 12.55 0.60 0.82
C ILE A 143 13.25 1.43 1.91
N HIS A 144 13.95 0.78 2.84
CA HIS A 144 14.74 1.44 3.89
C HIS A 144 15.99 0.63 4.25
N GLN A 145 16.85 1.23 5.10
CA GLN A 145 18.10 0.62 5.59
C GLN A 145 18.15 0.62 7.13
N LEU A 146 17.01 0.77 7.80
CA LEU A 146 16.89 0.79 9.26
C LEU A 146 16.87 -0.62 9.83
N ASP A 147 17.16 -0.76 11.12
CA ASP A 147 17.04 -2.03 11.83
C ASP A 147 15.57 -2.31 12.20
N GLU A 148 14.98 -3.32 11.56
CA GLU A 148 13.58 -3.72 11.80
C GLU A 148 13.33 -4.30 13.21
N ASN A 149 14.39 -4.64 13.97
CA ASN A 149 14.29 -5.05 15.38
C ASN A 149 14.35 -3.86 16.35
N SER A 150 14.65 -2.67 15.85
CA SER A 150 14.68 -1.44 16.63
C SER A 150 13.32 -0.75 16.65
N ASN A 151 12.63 -0.72 17.78
CA ASN A 151 11.35 -0.01 17.93
C ASN A 151 11.47 1.48 17.56
N GLY A 152 12.62 2.12 17.87
CA GLY A 152 12.87 3.51 17.53
C GLY A 152 12.98 3.74 16.02
N ASP A 153 13.65 2.85 15.31
CA ASP A 153 13.81 2.91 13.86
C ASP A 153 12.49 2.63 13.14
N MET A 154 11.74 1.64 13.63
CA MET A 154 10.41 1.35 13.10
C MET A 154 9.42 2.50 13.32
N ALA A 155 9.45 3.16 14.47
CA ALA A 155 8.62 4.33 14.71
C ALA A 155 8.96 5.50 13.77
N ARG A 156 10.25 5.73 13.48
CA ARG A 156 10.69 6.73 12.50
C ARG A 156 10.20 6.39 11.08
N LEU A 157 10.33 5.13 10.68
CA LEU A 157 9.88 4.63 9.38
C LEU A 157 8.38 4.82 9.20
N VAL A 158 7.58 4.41 10.19
CA VAL A 158 6.11 4.60 10.18
C VAL A 158 5.77 6.10 10.10
N GLY A 159 6.48 6.96 10.84
CA GLY A 159 6.29 8.40 10.77
C GLY A 159 6.52 8.99 9.37
N VAL A 160 7.49 8.46 8.62
CA VAL A 160 7.71 8.85 7.22
C VAL A 160 6.56 8.36 6.33
N LEU A 161 6.10 7.12 6.49
CA LEU A 161 4.95 6.61 5.76
C LEU A 161 3.68 7.43 6.04
N GLU A 162 3.43 7.77 7.30
CA GLU A 162 2.30 8.65 7.69
C GLU A 162 2.41 10.04 7.07
N TYR A 163 3.62 10.60 7.01
CA TYR A 163 3.85 11.87 6.33
C TYR A 163 3.51 11.79 4.83
N ILE A 164 3.96 10.73 4.13
CA ILE A 164 3.66 10.52 2.71
C ILE A 164 2.15 10.32 2.52
N ALA A 165 1.50 9.47 3.33
CA ALA A 165 0.07 9.23 3.27
C ALA A 165 -0.75 10.52 3.45
N LYS A 166 -0.41 11.30 4.47
CA LYS A 166 -1.08 12.58 4.76
C LYS A 166 -0.88 13.60 3.64
N THR A 167 0.32 13.66 3.05
CA THR A 167 0.67 14.68 2.05
C THR A 167 0.06 14.35 0.69
N THR A 168 0.00 13.08 0.30
CA THR A 168 -0.61 12.61 -0.96
C THR A 168 -2.11 12.42 -0.86
N GLY A 169 -2.65 12.21 0.35
CA GLY A 169 -4.02 11.77 0.57
C GLY A 169 -4.26 10.29 0.27
N ALA A 170 -3.26 9.56 -0.24
CA ALA A 170 -3.35 8.13 -0.53
C ALA A 170 -3.29 7.29 0.75
N ALA A 171 -3.99 6.16 0.78
CA ALA A 171 -3.69 5.12 1.75
C ALA A 171 -2.37 4.44 1.40
N ILE A 172 -1.56 4.11 2.40
CA ILE A 172 -0.32 3.34 2.22
C ILE A 172 -0.51 1.95 2.79
N LEU A 173 -0.32 0.92 1.98
CA LEU A 173 -0.25 -0.47 2.39
C LEU A 173 1.19 -0.95 2.27
N TYR A 174 1.80 -1.39 3.36
CA TYR A 174 3.11 -2.05 3.28
C TYR A 174 3.03 -3.51 3.69
N LEU A 175 3.85 -4.33 3.05
CA LEU A 175 3.98 -5.76 3.37
C LEU A 175 5.18 -5.96 4.28
N HIS A 176 5.00 -6.76 5.33
CA HIS A 176 6.06 -7.07 6.28
C HIS A 176 6.11 -8.56 6.58
N HIS A 177 7.32 -9.09 6.74
CA HIS A 177 7.56 -10.49 7.10
C HIS A 177 7.82 -10.62 8.59
N VAL A 178 7.01 -11.43 9.29
CA VAL A 178 7.33 -11.84 10.66
C VAL A 178 8.32 -13.00 10.64
N ASN A 179 9.25 -13.02 11.58
CA ASN A 179 10.17 -14.13 11.77
C ASN A 179 9.39 -15.41 12.14
N LYS A 180 9.75 -16.55 11.54
CA LYS A 180 9.06 -17.84 11.79
C LYS A 180 9.12 -18.31 13.26
N GLY A 181 10.04 -17.77 14.08
CA GLY A 181 10.15 -18.05 15.51
C GLY A 181 9.00 -17.48 16.34
N SER A 182 8.63 -16.23 16.13
CA SER A 182 7.56 -15.57 16.87
C SER A 182 6.16 -16.11 16.55
N ALA A 183 5.96 -16.63 15.33
CA ALA A 183 4.68 -17.22 14.92
C ALA A 183 4.38 -18.58 15.59
N ARG A 184 5.41 -19.30 16.10
CA ARG A 184 5.23 -20.58 16.79
C ARG A 184 4.88 -20.43 18.26
N ASP A 185 5.29 -19.36 18.90
CA ASP A 185 5.13 -19.15 20.34
C ASP A 185 3.88 -18.33 20.71
N GLY A 186 3.06 -17.93 19.73
CA GLY A 186 1.86 -17.12 19.96
C GLY A 186 2.15 -15.74 20.58
N GLN A 187 3.42 -15.36 20.65
CA GLN A 187 3.85 -14.05 21.10
C GLN A 187 3.88 -13.11 19.89
N THR A 188 2.78 -12.40 19.69
CA THR A 188 2.84 -11.11 19.02
C THR A 188 3.51 -10.16 20.00
N ASP A 189 4.77 -9.81 19.77
CA ASP A 189 5.38 -8.71 20.49
C ASP A 189 4.51 -7.47 20.28
N GLN A 190 3.96 -7.01 21.39
CA GLN A 190 3.17 -5.78 21.49
C GLN A 190 4.04 -4.55 21.35
#